data_fbc3801811a5a933f2750b9039a44c6f
#
_entry.id   fbc3801811a5a933f2750b9039a44c6f
#
_cell.length_a   1.000
_cell.length_b   1.000
_cell.length_c   1.000
_cell.angle_alpha   90.00
_cell.angle_beta   90.00
_cell.angle_gamma   90.00
#
_symmetry.space_group_name_H-M   'P 1'
#
loop_
_entity.id
_entity.type
_entity.pdbx_description
1 polymer ?
#
loop_
_entity_poly.entity_id
_entity_poly.type
_entity_poly.pdbx_seq_one_letter_code
_entity_poly.pdbx_strand_id
1 'polypeptide(L)'
;ESGLRMSALLYEKEALIMSEKNAVPGTNGNLYVPYDKRTGKKSVVYFTRDLSPEGLKKIYDRVAKGIDGKVAIKLHTGEAEGPNIIPRPWVKELYNDRLPDATIVETNTYYEGSRYTTEAHRKTLETNGWTFCPVDILDEDGATTFPVKGGKWLDEIHVGKNLPNYDSLLVLTHFKGHTM
;
A
#
# COMPACT_ATOMS: atom_id res chain seq x y z
N GLU A 1 -11.34 12.93 -16.19
CA GLU A 1 -10.16 12.94 -15.30
C GLU A 1 -10.45 12.03 -14.11
N SER A 2 -10.10 10.74 -14.25
CA SER A 2 -10.19 9.76 -13.18
C SER A 2 -9.00 9.97 -12.23
N GLY A 3 -9.23 10.68 -11.12
CA GLY A 3 -8.23 10.83 -10.08
C GLY A 3 -8.24 9.63 -9.15
N LEU A 4 -7.14 8.89 -9.09
CA LEU A 4 -6.92 7.82 -8.12
C LEU A 4 -7.13 8.38 -6.69
N ARG A 5 -8.13 7.90 -5.98
CA ARG A 5 -8.37 8.28 -4.58
C ARG A 5 -7.61 7.33 -3.67
N MET A 6 -6.53 7.80 -3.10
CA MET A 6 -5.81 7.07 -2.05
C MET A 6 -6.51 7.30 -0.71
N SER A 7 -7.19 6.30 -0.19
CA SER A 7 -7.76 6.32 1.15
C SER A 7 -7.41 5.04 1.88
N ALA A 8 -6.41 5.11 2.70
CA ALA A 8 -6.19 4.41 3.96
C ALA A 8 -4.74 4.59 4.41
N LEU A 9 -4.46 5.44 5.24
CA LEU A 9 -3.29 6.19 5.67
C LEU A 9 -3.11 7.43 4.78
N LEU A 10 -4.08 8.31 4.85
CA LEU A 10 -3.92 9.69 4.41
C LEU A 10 -2.83 10.34 5.27
N TYR A 11 -1.61 10.33 4.77
CA TYR A 11 -0.71 11.43 5.01
C TYR A 11 -1.34 12.64 4.32
N GLU A 12 -2.09 13.45 5.07
CA GLU A 12 -2.50 14.76 4.57
C GLU A 12 -1.25 15.52 4.13
N LYS A 13 -1.33 16.14 2.97
CA LYS A 13 -0.26 16.89 2.29
C LYS A 13 0.46 17.95 3.13
N GLU A 14 -0.02 18.24 4.34
CA GLU A 14 0.56 19.24 5.24
C GLU A 14 1.66 18.73 6.16
N ALA A 15 1.87 17.42 6.27
CA ALA A 15 2.88 16.85 7.16
C ALA A 15 4.31 16.92 6.58
N LEU A 16 4.50 17.32 5.35
CA LEU A 16 5.79 17.27 4.65
C LEU A 16 6.35 18.62 4.19
N ILE A 17 5.84 19.75 4.68
CA ILE A 17 6.51 21.03 4.48
C ILE A 17 7.43 21.27 5.67
N MET A 18 8.58 20.62 5.65
CA MET A 18 9.67 20.96 6.55
C MET A 18 10.58 21.95 5.85
N SER A 19 10.72 23.14 6.42
CA SER A 19 11.71 24.09 5.96
C SER A 19 13.12 23.51 6.19
N GLU A 20 14.07 23.80 5.30
CA GLU A 20 15.49 23.42 5.41
C GLU A 20 16.12 23.80 6.77
N LYS A 21 15.49 24.72 7.50
CA LYS A 21 15.91 25.20 8.82
C LYS A 21 15.79 24.15 9.94
N ASN A 22 15.09 23.02 9.72
CA ASN A 22 14.88 21.98 10.70
C ASN A 22 15.60 20.66 10.35
N ALA A 23 16.46 20.66 9.34
CA ALA A 23 17.26 19.49 8.99
C ALA A 23 18.26 19.17 10.12
N VAL A 24 18.24 17.94 10.61
CA VAL A 24 19.27 17.44 11.53
C VAL A 24 20.46 16.99 10.70
N PRO A 25 21.68 17.51 10.96
CA PRO A 25 22.88 17.09 10.23
C PRO A 25 23.04 15.57 10.23
N GLY A 26 23.29 14.99 9.07
CA GLY A 26 23.47 13.54 8.90
C GLY A 26 22.19 12.73 8.68
N THR A 27 21.04 13.35 8.64
CA THR A 27 19.76 12.70 8.34
C THR A 27 19.16 13.35 7.08
N ASN A 28 19.21 12.72 5.97
CA ASN A 28 18.65 13.10 4.66
C ASN A 28 17.50 14.14 4.70
N GLY A 29 17.81 15.41 5.06
CA GLY A 29 16.80 16.47 5.22
C GLY A 29 15.71 16.09 6.20
N ASN A 30 16.05 15.83 7.44
CA ASN A 30 15.20 15.20 8.44
C ASN A 30 13.78 15.74 8.46
N LEU A 31 12.87 14.85 8.20
CA LEU A 31 11.43 15.06 8.22
C LEU A 31 10.83 14.90 9.63
N TYR A 32 11.65 14.58 10.63
CA TYR A 32 11.17 14.40 12.00
C TYR A 32 10.92 15.73 12.70
N VAL A 33 9.68 16.00 13.02
CA VAL A 33 9.27 17.09 13.92
C VAL A 33 9.01 16.49 15.30
N PRO A 34 9.74 16.91 16.37
CA PRO A 34 9.46 16.48 17.73
C PRO A 34 7.96 16.64 18.06
N TYR A 35 7.42 15.69 18.82
CA TYR A 35 5.97 15.64 19.09
C TYR A 35 5.43 16.93 19.71
N ASP A 36 6.17 17.52 20.62
CA ASP A 36 5.86 18.79 21.33
C ASP A 36 5.88 20.02 20.42
N LYS A 37 6.54 19.90 19.23
CA LYS A 37 6.63 20.98 18.23
C LYS A 37 5.69 20.82 17.04
N ARG A 38 4.91 19.74 17.03
CA ARG A 38 3.93 19.50 15.96
C ARG A 38 2.73 20.42 16.15
N THR A 39 2.44 21.21 15.12
CA THR A 39 1.27 22.09 15.05
C THR A 39 0.28 21.53 14.03
N GLY A 40 -1.00 21.85 14.19
CA GLY A 40 -2.03 21.42 13.28
C GLY A 40 -2.96 20.33 13.80
N LYS A 41 -3.94 19.94 12.99
CA LYS A 41 -4.92 18.88 13.33
C LYS A 41 -4.24 17.51 13.30
N LYS A 42 -4.38 16.74 14.36
CA LYS A 42 -3.84 15.38 14.44
C LYS A 42 -4.68 14.43 13.57
N SER A 43 -4.02 13.57 12.82
CA SER A 43 -4.68 12.47 12.11
C SER A 43 -5.26 11.47 13.09
N VAL A 44 -6.44 10.93 12.76
CA VAL A 44 -7.06 9.87 13.54
C VAL A 44 -6.44 8.54 13.14
N VAL A 45 -5.97 7.78 14.12
CA VAL A 45 -5.46 6.42 13.96
C VAL A 45 -6.38 5.47 14.72
N TYR A 46 -6.86 4.44 14.03
CA TYR A 46 -7.64 3.37 14.66
C TYR A 46 -6.72 2.19 14.98
N PHE A 47 -6.87 1.65 16.18
CA PHE A 47 -6.06 0.55 16.67
C PHE A 47 -6.95 -0.53 17.27
N THR A 48 -6.61 -1.80 17.04
CA THR A 48 -7.23 -2.95 17.72
C THR A 48 -6.17 -3.93 18.20
N ARG A 49 -6.49 -4.66 19.27
CA ARG A 49 -5.72 -5.83 19.72
C ARG A 49 -6.37 -7.14 19.27
N ASP A 50 -7.50 -7.06 18.59
CA ASP A 50 -8.21 -8.20 18.04
C ASP A 50 -7.49 -8.64 16.75
N LEU A 51 -6.59 -9.62 16.89
CA LEU A 51 -5.83 -10.22 15.80
C LEU A 51 -6.62 -11.37 15.18
N SER A 52 -7.72 -11.03 14.53
CA SER A 52 -8.66 -11.93 13.87
C SER A 52 -9.21 -11.32 12.59
N PRO A 53 -9.88 -12.10 11.72
CA PRO A 53 -10.60 -11.57 10.57
C PRO A 53 -11.60 -10.48 10.96
N GLU A 54 -12.32 -10.65 12.07
CA GLU A 54 -13.28 -9.68 12.61
C GLU A 54 -12.59 -8.38 13.02
N GLY A 55 -11.40 -8.48 13.66
CA GLY A 55 -10.58 -7.32 14.02
C GLY A 55 -10.15 -6.54 12.78
N LEU A 56 -9.73 -7.22 11.71
CA LEU A 56 -9.38 -6.60 10.44
C LEU A 56 -10.59 -5.91 9.81
N LYS A 57 -11.74 -6.58 9.76
CA LYS A 57 -12.99 -6.00 9.23
C LYS A 57 -13.43 -4.75 10.02
N LYS A 58 -13.33 -4.78 11.35
CA LYS A 58 -13.63 -3.61 12.21
C LYS A 58 -12.73 -2.40 11.90
N ILE A 59 -11.44 -2.62 11.66
CA ILE A 59 -10.52 -1.53 11.26
C ILE A 59 -10.88 -1.03 9.86
N TYR A 60 -11.11 -1.93 8.91
CA TYR A 60 -11.55 -1.57 7.57
C TYR A 60 -12.81 -0.68 7.62
N ASP A 61 -13.85 -1.08 8.36
CA ASP A 61 -15.12 -0.33 8.48
C ASP A 61 -14.91 1.11 9.02
N ARG A 62 -13.80 1.39 9.72
CA ARG A 62 -13.45 2.74 10.20
C ARG A 62 -12.76 3.60 9.15
N VAL A 63 -12.06 2.99 8.21
CA VAL A 63 -11.26 3.70 7.19
C VAL A 63 -11.85 3.60 5.78
N ALA A 64 -12.90 2.81 5.60
CA ALA A 64 -13.51 2.54 4.28
C ALA A 64 -14.18 3.76 3.62
N LYS A 65 -14.34 4.87 4.36
CA LYS A 65 -14.97 6.08 3.80
C LYS A 65 -14.14 6.60 2.62
N GLY A 66 -14.74 6.56 1.43
CA GLY A 66 -14.10 7.01 0.18
C GLY A 66 -13.32 5.90 -0.54
N ILE A 67 -13.45 4.64 -0.11
CA ILE A 67 -13.08 3.48 -0.91
C ILE A 67 -14.30 3.12 -1.75
N ASP A 68 -14.22 3.35 -3.05
CA ASP A 68 -15.31 3.11 -3.99
C ASP A 68 -14.77 2.72 -5.39
N GLY A 69 -15.66 2.38 -6.31
CA GLY A 69 -15.31 1.99 -7.66
C GLY A 69 -14.55 0.67 -7.72
N LYS A 70 -13.63 0.55 -8.68
CA LYS A 70 -12.75 -0.61 -8.83
C LYS A 70 -11.63 -0.54 -7.78
N VAL A 71 -11.67 -1.41 -6.80
CA VAL A 71 -10.77 -1.38 -5.64
C VAL A 71 -9.57 -2.29 -5.85
N ALA A 72 -8.36 -1.73 -5.69
CA ALA A 72 -7.12 -2.49 -5.57
C ALA A 72 -6.79 -2.73 -4.10
N ILE A 73 -6.50 -3.97 -3.71
CA ILE A 73 -5.96 -4.32 -2.39
C ILE A 73 -4.47 -4.55 -2.53
N LYS A 74 -3.64 -3.58 -2.14
CA LYS A 74 -2.18 -3.73 -2.13
C LYS A 74 -1.74 -4.38 -0.82
N LEU A 75 -1.10 -5.52 -0.93
CA LEU A 75 -0.50 -6.22 0.20
C LEU A 75 0.81 -6.89 -0.23
N HIS A 76 1.58 -7.38 0.73
CA HIS A 76 2.72 -8.23 0.46
C HIS A 76 2.25 -9.68 0.39
N THR A 77 2.31 -10.27 -0.81
CA THR A 77 1.87 -11.65 -1.05
C THR A 77 2.88 -12.71 -0.58
N GLY A 78 4.08 -12.29 -0.22
CA GLY A 78 5.15 -13.12 0.34
C GLY A 78 6.07 -13.71 -0.71
N GLU A 79 7.28 -14.03 -0.29
CA GLU A 79 8.16 -14.94 -1.02
C GLU A 79 7.57 -16.35 -1.00
N ALA A 80 8.02 -17.23 -1.89
CA ALA A 80 7.54 -18.62 -1.92
C ALA A 80 7.69 -19.26 -0.54
N GLU A 81 6.56 -19.71 0.02
CA GLU A 81 6.47 -20.29 1.38
C GLU A 81 6.95 -19.37 2.51
N GLY A 82 7.10 -18.07 2.23
CA GLY A 82 7.58 -17.09 3.20
C GLY A 82 6.55 -16.77 4.31
N PRO A 83 7.01 -16.62 5.58
CA PRO A 83 6.08 -16.49 6.73
C PRO A 83 5.56 -15.07 6.97
N ASN A 84 6.18 -14.05 6.40
CA ASN A 84 5.96 -12.64 6.80
C ASN A 84 4.86 -11.98 5.97
N ILE A 85 3.65 -12.53 6.05
CA ILE A 85 2.46 -12.02 5.36
C ILE A 85 1.30 -11.83 6.34
N ILE A 86 0.33 -11.00 5.97
CA ILE A 86 -0.96 -11.00 6.66
C ILE A 86 -1.62 -12.37 6.43
N PRO A 87 -2.18 -13.01 7.46
CA PRO A 87 -2.82 -14.32 7.31
C PRO A 87 -3.84 -14.31 6.18
N ARG A 88 -3.67 -15.17 5.19
CA ARG A 88 -4.56 -15.28 4.03
C ARG A 88 -6.03 -15.44 4.36
N PRO A 89 -6.41 -16.26 5.38
CA PRO A 89 -7.80 -16.37 5.78
C PRO A 89 -8.43 -15.03 6.17
N TRP A 90 -7.67 -14.14 6.82
CA TRP A 90 -8.18 -12.82 7.21
C TRP A 90 -8.47 -11.95 5.99
N VAL A 91 -7.57 -11.96 5.02
CA VAL A 91 -7.75 -11.22 3.75
C VAL A 91 -8.92 -11.80 2.96
N LYS A 92 -9.04 -13.14 2.92
CA LYS A 92 -10.14 -13.83 2.24
C LYS A 92 -11.50 -13.46 2.83
N GLU A 93 -11.61 -13.40 4.16
CA GLU A 93 -12.86 -12.97 4.82
C GLU A 93 -13.16 -11.50 4.58
N LEU A 94 -12.16 -10.60 4.67
CA LEU A 94 -12.32 -9.20 4.31
C LEU A 94 -12.81 -9.05 2.87
N TYR A 95 -12.19 -9.78 1.94
CA TYR A 95 -12.57 -9.81 0.53
C TYR A 95 -14.04 -10.23 0.38
N ASN A 96 -14.41 -11.40 0.92
CA ASN A 96 -15.78 -11.93 0.77
C ASN A 96 -16.84 -11.03 1.37
N ASP A 97 -16.57 -10.44 2.54
CA ASP A 97 -17.58 -9.74 3.34
C ASP A 97 -17.68 -8.25 3.03
N ARG A 98 -16.63 -7.63 2.47
CA ARG A 98 -16.55 -6.18 2.30
C ARG A 98 -16.17 -5.73 0.89
N LEU A 99 -15.38 -6.53 0.18
CA LEU A 99 -14.74 -6.15 -1.08
C LEU A 99 -14.79 -7.28 -2.13
N PRO A 100 -15.95 -7.90 -2.39
CA PRO A 100 -16.04 -9.11 -3.23
C PRO A 100 -15.60 -8.87 -4.69
N ASP A 101 -15.60 -7.61 -5.15
CA ASP A 101 -15.22 -7.24 -6.51
C ASP A 101 -13.80 -6.63 -6.58
N ALA A 102 -13.06 -6.62 -5.47
CA ALA A 102 -11.71 -6.09 -5.45
C ALA A 102 -10.70 -7.02 -6.13
N THR A 103 -9.56 -6.46 -6.48
CA THR A 103 -8.41 -7.20 -7.01
C THR A 103 -7.22 -7.02 -6.08
N ILE A 104 -6.56 -8.10 -5.69
CA ILE A 104 -5.25 -8.00 -5.03
C ILE A 104 -4.24 -7.49 -6.06
N VAL A 105 -3.43 -6.51 -5.67
CA VAL A 105 -2.41 -5.94 -6.57
C VAL A 105 -1.03 -6.02 -5.94
N GLU A 106 -0.05 -6.35 -6.76
CA GLU A 106 1.38 -6.43 -6.42
C GLU A 106 2.22 -5.90 -7.57
N THR A 107 3.53 -5.80 -7.35
CA THR A 107 4.53 -5.58 -8.40
C THR A 107 5.61 -6.66 -8.30
N ASN A 108 6.31 -6.89 -9.39
CA ASN A 108 7.52 -7.70 -9.36
C ASN A 108 8.57 -7.06 -8.44
N THR A 109 9.50 -7.85 -7.92
CA THR A 109 10.60 -7.32 -7.11
C THR A 109 11.74 -6.82 -8.00
N TYR A 110 12.45 -5.79 -7.51
CA TYR A 110 13.64 -5.29 -8.19
C TYR A 110 14.87 -6.21 -8.00
N TYR A 111 14.88 -7.00 -6.94
CA TYR A 111 15.93 -7.98 -6.64
C TYR A 111 15.54 -9.39 -7.12
N GLU A 112 16.52 -10.21 -7.44
CA GLU A 112 16.33 -11.61 -7.85
C GLU A 112 15.64 -12.42 -6.75
N GLY A 113 14.73 -13.29 -7.15
CA GLY A 113 13.95 -14.14 -6.24
C GLY A 113 12.70 -14.70 -6.88
N SER A 114 11.84 -15.27 -6.06
CA SER A 114 10.61 -15.94 -6.50
C SER A 114 9.54 -15.00 -7.09
N ARG A 115 9.77 -13.69 -7.03
CA ARG A 115 8.87 -12.66 -7.57
C ARG A 115 9.57 -11.69 -8.52
N TYR A 116 10.77 -12.05 -9.02
CA TYR A 116 11.55 -11.19 -9.91
C TYR A 116 10.96 -11.08 -11.32
N THR A 117 10.41 -12.17 -11.85
CA THR A 117 9.71 -12.18 -13.13
C THR A 117 8.22 -12.42 -12.92
N THR A 118 7.39 -11.91 -13.82
CA THR A 118 5.93 -12.11 -13.75
C THR A 118 5.54 -13.57 -13.71
N GLU A 119 6.21 -14.44 -14.49
CA GLU A 119 5.95 -15.88 -14.49
C GLU A 119 6.26 -16.50 -13.12
N ALA A 120 7.44 -16.23 -12.56
CA ALA A 120 7.84 -16.74 -11.25
C ALA A 120 6.93 -16.18 -10.14
N HIS A 121 6.53 -14.91 -10.25
CA HIS A 121 5.62 -14.28 -9.30
C HIS A 121 4.23 -14.93 -9.31
N ARG A 122 3.66 -15.21 -10.48
CA ARG A 122 2.37 -15.92 -10.61
C ARG A 122 2.44 -17.31 -9.96
N LYS A 123 3.53 -18.05 -10.19
CA LYS A 123 3.74 -19.33 -9.52
C LYS A 123 3.85 -19.20 -8.00
N THR A 124 4.51 -18.13 -7.52
CA THR A 124 4.62 -17.84 -6.10
C THR A 124 3.25 -17.51 -5.48
N LEU A 125 2.40 -16.77 -6.19
CA LEU A 125 1.03 -16.49 -5.76
C LEU A 125 0.22 -17.78 -5.58
N GLU A 126 0.33 -18.72 -6.51
CA GLU A 126 -0.30 -20.04 -6.43
C GLU A 126 0.24 -20.85 -5.23
N THR A 127 1.56 -20.94 -5.11
CA THR A 127 2.24 -21.63 -3.99
C THR A 127 1.79 -21.07 -2.64
N ASN A 128 1.67 -19.75 -2.53
CA ASN A 128 1.24 -19.09 -1.31
C ASN A 128 -0.29 -19.08 -1.13
N GLY A 129 -1.08 -19.62 -2.08
CA GLY A 129 -2.53 -19.77 -1.97
C GLY A 129 -3.31 -18.47 -2.15
N TRP A 130 -2.78 -17.49 -2.91
CA TRP A 130 -3.49 -16.29 -3.31
C TRP A 130 -4.35 -16.54 -4.57
N THR A 131 -5.27 -17.52 -4.46
CA THR A 131 -6.08 -18.01 -5.59
C THR A 131 -7.58 -17.81 -5.37
N PHE A 132 -7.97 -17.16 -4.28
CA PHE A 132 -9.38 -16.97 -3.90
C PHE A 132 -10.02 -15.70 -4.50
N CYS A 133 -9.22 -14.84 -5.14
CA CYS A 133 -9.68 -13.62 -5.80
C CYS A 133 -8.74 -13.30 -6.98
N PRO A 134 -9.12 -12.37 -7.87
CA PRO A 134 -8.22 -11.89 -8.91
C PRO A 134 -6.94 -11.28 -8.32
N VAL A 135 -5.81 -11.52 -8.97
CA VAL A 135 -4.52 -10.89 -8.65
C VAL A 135 -3.94 -10.26 -9.91
N ASP A 136 -3.58 -8.99 -9.82
CA ASP A 136 -2.95 -8.21 -10.90
C ASP A 136 -1.51 -7.85 -10.49
N ILE A 137 -0.55 -8.22 -11.32
CA ILE A 137 0.84 -7.80 -11.20
C ILE A 137 0.96 -6.52 -12.01
N LEU A 138 0.88 -5.38 -11.33
CA LEU A 138 0.67 -4.05 -11.93
C LEU A 138 1.70 -3.65 -12.99
N ASP A 139 2.90 -4.20 -12.92
CA ASP A 139 4.03 -3.91 -13.80
C ASP A 139 4.33 -5.01 -14.82
N GLU A 140 3.44 -5.99 -14.98
CA GLU A 140 3.65 -7.08 -15.95
C GLU A 140 3.80 -6.57 -17.40
N ASP A 141 3.10 -5.49 -17.74
CA ASP A 141 3.16 -4.82 -19.05
C ASP A 141 4.02 -3.55 -19.03
N GLY A 142 4.86 -3.39 -17.99
CA GLY A 142 5.74 -2.25 -17.80
C GLY A 142 5.22 -1.20 -16.85
N ALA A 143 5.73 0.03 -16.98
CA ALA A 143 5.42 1.15 -16.10
C ALA A 143 4.67 2.27 -16.81
N THR A 144 4.01 3.10 -16.03
CA THR A 144 3.47 4.40 -16.46
C THR A 144 3.97 5.50 -15.54
N THR A 145 3.91 6.75 -16.00
CA THR A 145 4.47 7.90 -15.29
C THR A 145 3.36 8.87 -14.91
N PHE A 146 3.40 9.35 -13.67
CA PHE A 146 2.53 10.42 -13.20
C PHE A 146 3.34 11.67 -12.85
N PRO A 147 2.92 12.87 -13.26
CA PRO A 147 3.51 14.12 -12.81
C PRO A 147 3.19 14.37 -11.33
N VAL A 148 4.18 14.82 -10.58
CA VAL A 148 4.02 15.22 -9.17
C VAL A 148 3.87 16.73 -9.09
N LYS A 149 2.64 17.22 -9.05
CA LYS A 149 2.35 18.67 -8.96
C LYS A 149 2.79 19.21 -7.61
N GLY A 150 3.72 20.16 -7.62
CA GLY A 150 4.25 20.79 -6.42
C GLY A 150 5.16 19.86 -5.59
N GLY A 151 5.72 18.84 -6.22
CA GLY A 151 6.74 18.01 -5.61
C GLY A 151 7.98 18.81 -5.23
N LYS A 152 8.57 18.50 -4.08
CA LYS A 152 9.84 19.12 -3.64
C LYS A 152 11.06 18.40 -4.18
N TRP A 153 10.95 17.08 -4.37
CA TRP A 153 12.07 16.19 -4.68
C TRP A 153 11.91 15.46 -6.00
N LEU A 154 10.67 15.27 -6.42
CA LEU A 154 10.33 14.52 -7.64
C LEU A 154 9.36 15.34 -8.48
N ASP A 155 9.61 15.42 -9.77
CA ASP A 155 8.70 16.01 -10.75
C ASP A 155 7.74 14.97 -11.31
N GLU A 156 8.13 13.69 -11.22
CA GLU A 156 7.33 12.55 -11.68
C GLU A 156 7.59 11.30 -10.84
N ILE A 157 6.65 10.36 -10.87
CA ILE A 157 6.77 9.02 -10.30
C ILE A 157 6.43 7.96 -11.33
N HIS A 158 7.13 6.83 -11.27
CA HIS A 158 6.85 5.66 -12.09
C HIS A 158 6.13 4.61 -11.25
N VAL A 159 5.05 4.07 -11.80
CA VAL A 159 4.23 3.02 -11.15
C VAL A 159 3.92 1.92 -12.16
N GLY A 160 3.50 0.77 -11.69
CA GLY A 160 3.04 -0.30 -12.58
C GLY A 160 1.95 0.19 -13.52
N LYS A 161 2.03 -0.20 -14.79
CA LYS A 161 1.17 0.31 -15.88
C LYS A 161 -0.31 0.10 -15.62
N ASN A 162 -0.68 -0.95 -14.86
CA ASN A 162 -2.06 -1.28 -14.57
C ASN A 162 -2.65 -0.49 -13.39
N LEU A 163 -1.84 0.22 -12.59
CA LEU A 163 -2.34 0.96 -11.42
C LEU A 163 -3.45 1.97 -11.74
N PRO A 164 -3.42 2.72 -12.86
CA PRO A 164 -4.49 3.66 -13.22
C PRO A 164 -5.85 3.02 -13.51
N ASN A 165 -5.92 1.70 -13.65
CA ASN A 165 -7.16 0.98 -13.90
C ASN A 165 -8.04 0.85 -12.66
N TYR A 166 -7.58 1.33 -11.50
CA TYR A 166 -8.28 1.26 -10.22
C TYR A 166 -8.69 2.65 -9.73
N ASP A 167 -9.86 2.73 -9.12
CA ASP A 167 -10.41 3.97 -8.56
C ASP A 167 -9.96 4.19 -7.12
N SER A 168 -9.75 3.11 -6.38
CA SER A 168 -9.33 3.14 -4.97
C SER A 168 -8.23 2.14 -4.67
N LEU A 169 -7.34 2.50 -3.74
CA LEU A 169 -6.26 1.65 -3.25
C LEU A 169 -6.38 1.45 -1.74
N LEU A 170 -6.65 0.22 -1.33
CA LEU A 170 -6.55 -0.21 0.07
C LEU A 170 -5.19 -0.86 0.30
N VAL A 171 -4.37 -0.27 1.18
CA VAL A 171 -3.06 -0.83 1.52
C VAL A 171 -3.16 -1.63 2.81
N LEU A 172 -3.00 -2.96 2.71
CA LEU A 172 -2.89 -3.88 3.83
C LEU A 172 -1.41 -4.21 4.06
N THR A 173 -0.80 -3.58 5.04
CA THR A 173 0.64 -3.68 5.26
C THR A 173 1.00 -4.59 6.42
N HIS A 174 1.86 -5.58 6.18
CA HIS A 174 2.66 -6.18 7.22
C HIS A 174 3.87 -5.27 7.44
N PHE A 175 3.81 -4.40 8.47
CA PHE A 175 4.83 -3.39 8.70
C PHE A 175 6.17 -4.02 9.12
N LYS A 176 7.21 -3.73 8.36
CA LYS A 176 8.60 -4.14 8.67
C LYS A 176 9.60 -3.18 8.04
N GLY A 177 10.84 -3.21 8.52
CA GLY A 177 11.96 -2.59 7.82
C GLY A 177 12.39 -3.38 6.58
N HIS A 178 13.14 -2.72 5.71
CA HIS A 178 13.78 -3.31 4.54
C HIS A 178 15.24 -2.88 4.48
N THR A 179 16.10 -3.72 3.89
CA THR A 179 17.55 -3.43 3.77
C THR A 179 17.90 -2.57 2.55
N MET A 180 16.96 -2.38 1.64
CA MET A 180 17.11 -1.52 0.46
C MET A 180 16.60 -0.13 0.73
#